data_78d145909af41f65247a90babfdc28a4
#
_entry.id   78d145909af41f65247a90babfdc28a4
#
_cell.length_a   1.000
_cell.length_b   1.000
_cell.length_c   1.000
_cell.angle_alpha   90.00
_cell.angle_beta   90.00
_cell.angle_gamma   90.00
#
_symmetry.space_group_name_H-M   'P 1'
#
loop_
_entity.id
_entity.type
_entity.pdbx_description
1 polymer ?
#
loop_
_entity_poly.entity_id
_entity_poly.type
_entity_poly.pdbx_seq_one_letter_code
_entity_poly.pdbx_strand_id
1 'polypeptide(L)'
;ERLITFSSQSIGFKPLADLGFWQANVVSEDSRIFWQCLLNFDGDWQATPLFFPVYMDANVAGTFWQTIKNQYKQIQRWAYGVENNAYFLYGFLKNKKISWNKKWRLGFAMIEGAHSLATNSLIIFLLGWLPTMIGRGIFSETLLSYNLPYITRLIMTLAMVGLVFTAIIAINLLPPKPSYYGRFKYVWMVLQWLLFPINMIL
;
A
#
# COMPACT_ATOMS: atom_id res chain seq x y z
N GLU A 1 -7.01 -6.86 -13.62
CA GLU A 1 -7.02 -6.29 -12.28
C GLU A 1 -6.48 -7.31 -11.28
N ARG A 2 -5.62 -6.90 -10.35
CA ARG A 2 -4.91 -7.81 -9.46
C ARG A 2 -5.35 -7.53 -8.04
N LEU A 3 -6.47 -8.10 -7.67
CA LEU A 3 -7.02 -7.94 -6.33
C LEU A 3 -6.47 -9.03 -5.41
N ILE A 4 -6.08 -8.61 -4.22
CA ILE A 4 -5.74 -9.46 -3.08
C ILE A 4 -6.79 -9.21 -2.03
N THR A 5 -7.12 -10.21 -1.25
CA THR A 5 -8.11 -10.09 -0.17
C THR A 5 -7.56 -9.26 1.00
N PHE A 6 -8.45 -8.47 1.57
CA PHE A 6 -8.26 -7.71 2.82
C PHE A 6 -9.48 -7.96 3.74
N SER A 7 -9.66 -7.11 4.74
CA SER A 7 -10.65 -7.28 5.80
C SER A 7 -12.10 -7.55 5.35
N SER A 8 -12.53 -7.01 4.20
CA SER A 8 -13.90 -7.17 3.68
C SER A 8 -13.93 -8.21 2.57
N GLN A 9 -13.99 -9.48 2.93
CA GLN A 9 -13.96 -10.59 1.99
C GLN A 9 -14.92 -11.71 2.39
N SER A 10 -15.31 -12.50 1.41
CA SER A 10 -16.00 -13.78 1.62
C SER A 10 -15.33 -14.89 0.82
N ILE A 11 -15.37 -16.09 1.34
CA ILE A 11 -14.82 -17.28 0.71
C ILE A 11 -15.83 -18.42 0.84
N GLY A 12 -15.92 -19.26 -0.17
CA GLY A 12 -16.77 -20.43 -0.12
C GLY A 12 -16.33 -21.39 0.99
N PHE A 13 -17.28 -22.02 1.69
CA PHE A 13 -16.98 -22.91 2.80
C PHE A 13 -16.13 -24.11 2.38
N LYS A 14 -16.42 -24.72 1.23
CA LYS A 14 -15.66 -25.87 0.75
C LYS A 14 -14.17 -25.56 0.51
N PRO A 15 -13.79 -24.55 -0.27
CA PRO A 15 -12.38 -24.15 -0.40
C PRO A 15 -11.72 -23.84 0.95
N LEU A 16 -12.44 -23.21 1.86
CA LEU A 16 -11.94 -22.88 3.19
C LEU A 16 -11.66 -24.14 4.02
N ALA A 17 -12.55 -25.14 3.97
CA ALA A 17 -12.36 -26.42 4.65
C ALA A 17 -11.20 -27.23 4.04
N ASP A 18 -11.07 -27.22 2.69
CA ASP A 18 -9.98 -27.89 1.98
C ASP A 18 -8.60 -27.33 2.36
N LEU A 19 -8.53 -26.04 2.77
CA LEU A 19 -7.31 -25.37 3.24
C LEU A 19 -6.98 -25.64 4.71
N GLY A 20 -7.91 -26.19 5.50
CA GLY A 20 -7.79 -26.27 6.94
C GLY A 20 -8.02 -24.94 7.65
N PHE A 21 -8.84 -24.08 7.09
CA PHE A 21 -9.24 -22.75 7.58
C PHE A 21 -8.13 -21.69 7.56
N TRP A 22 -8.39 -20.53 8.20
CA TRP A 22 -7.44 -19.43 8.30
C TRP A 22 -6.26 -19.79 9.20
N GLN A 23 -5.09 -19.30 8.83
CA GLN A 23 -3.94 -19.33 9.71
C GLN A 23 -4.10 -18.29 10.82
N ALA A 24 -4.37 -18.75 12.04
CA ALA A 24 -4.56 -17.87 13.20
C ALA A 24 -3.24 -17.41 13.85
N ASN A 25 -2.10 -17.91 13.38
CA ASN A 25 -0.76 -17.62 13.93
C ASN A 25 0.00 -16.52 13.16
N VAL A 26 -0.66 -15.82 12.26
CA VAL A 26 -0.09 -14.70 11.49
C VAL A 26 -0.91 -13.44 11.71
N VAL A 27 -0.25 -12.28 11.63
CA VAL A 27 -0.90 -10.98 11.87
C VAL A 27 -1.77 -10.56 10.68
N SER A 28 -1.39 -10.99 9.48
CA SER A 28 -2.03 -10.61 8.21
C SER A 28 -2.85 -11.77 7.64
N GLU A 29 -3.66 -12.43 8.47
CA GLU A 29 -4.48 -13.60 8.11
C GLU A 29 -5.46 -13.29 6.97
N ASP A 30 -5.96 -12.06 6.89
CA ASP A 30 -6.91 -11.58 5.88
C ASP A 30 -6.31 -11.54 4.47
N SER A 31 -5.07 -11.18 4.32
CA SER A 31 -4.35 -11.25 3.05
C SER A 31 -3.65 -12.61 2.85
N ARG A 32 -3.28 -13.29 3.93
CA ARG A 32 -2.67 -14.62 3.89
C ARG A 32 -3.58 -15.66 3.23
N ILE A 33 -4.87 -15.62 3.49
CA ILE A 33 -5.83 -16.58 2.95
C ILE A 33 -5.84 -16.60 1.41
N PHE A 34 -5.65 -15.45 0.76
CA PHE A 34 -5.51 -15.39 -0.69
C PHE A 34 -4.35 -16.25 -1.19
N TRP A 35 -3.20 -16.14 -0.53
CA TRP A 35 -2.00 -16.88 -0.90
C TRP A 35 -2.11 -18.37 -0.58
N GLN A 36 -2.78 -18.72 0.52
CA GLN A 36 -3.10 -20.11 0.84
C GLN A 36 -3.94 -20.74 -0.29
N CYS A 37 -5.02 -20.08 -0.69
CA CYS A 37 -5.87 -20.53 -1.78
C CYS A 37 -5.10 -20.64 -3.10
N LEU A 38 -4.36 -19.61 -3.47
CA LEU A 38 -3.59 -19.58 -4.72
C LEU A 38 -2.59 -20.74 -4.82
N LEU A 39 -1.92 -21.06 -3.72
CA LEU A 39 -0.94 -22.14 -3.67
C LEU A 39 -1.60 -23.52 -3.63
N ASN A 40 -2.68 -23.68 -2.86
CA ASN A 40 -3.40 -24.96 -2.71
C ASN A 40 -4.15 -25.37 -3.98
N PHE A 41 -4.71 -24.40 -4.70
CA PHE A 41 -5.41 -24.61 -5.96
C PHE A 41 -4.53 -24.40 -7.21
N ASP A 42 -3.22 -24.59 -7.06
CA ASP A 42 -2.25 -24.59 -8.17
C ASP A 42 -2.31 -23.32 -9.05
N GLY A 43 -2.66 -22.21 -8.44
CA GLY A 43 -2.81 -20.93 -9.13
C GLY A 43 -4.20 -20.66 -9.69
N ASP A 44 -5.14 -21.58 -9.64
CA ASP A 44 -6.53 -21.38 -10.06
C ASP A 44 -7.34 -20.72 -8.94
N TRP A 45 -6.95 -19.49 -8.63
CA TRP A 45 -7.59 -18.66 -7.62
C TRP A 45 -7.51 -17.19 -7.96
N GLN A 46 -8.58 -16.46 -7.75
CA GLN A 46 -8.63 -15.01 -7.94
C GLN A 46 -9.63 -14.37 -6.98
N ALA A 47 -9.35 -13.13 -6.59
CA ALA A 47 -10.32 -12.29 -5.90
C ALA A 47 -11.22 -11.61 -6.93
N THR A 48 -12.55 -11.73 -6.75
CA THR A 48 -13.53 -11.06 -7.59
C THR A 48 -14.12 -9.89 -6.81
N PRO A 49 -14.06 -8.65 -7.33
CA PRO A 49 -14.62 -7.51 -6.62
C PRO A 49 -16.14 -7.57 -6.62
N LEU A 50 -16.71 -7.34 -5.46
CA LEU A 50 -18.13 -7.03 -5.33
C LEU A 50 -18.25 -5.50 -5.34
N PHE A 51 -18.85 -4.94 -6.38
CA PHE A 51 -19.03 -3.48 -6.52
C PHE A 51 -20.14 -2.98 -5.59
N PHE A 52 -19.98 -3.23 -4.31
CA PHE A 52 -20.89 -2.80 -3.26
C PHE A 52 -20.11 -1.93 -2.26
N PRO A 53 -20.60 -0.73 -1.94
CA PRO A 53 -19.90 0.15 -1.02
C PRO A 53 -19.88 -0.43 0.38
N VAL A 54 -18.69 -0.53 0.96
CA VAL A 54 -18.49 -0.93 2.37
C VAL A 54 -17.96 0.29 3.11
N TYR A 55 -18.64 0.69 4.16
CA TYR A 55 -18.22 1.79 5.01
C TYR A 55 -17.62 1.25 6.30
N MET A 56 -16.50 1.81 6.68
CA MET A 56 -15.80 1.46 7.90
C MET A 56 -15.61 2.70 8.76
N ASP A 57 -15.66 2.53 10.06
CA ASP A 57 -15.36 3.60 11.00
C ASP A 57 -13.86 3.88 11.04
N ALA A 58 -13.51 5.16 11.21
CA ALA A 58 -12.14 5.56 11.41
C ALA A 58 -11.65 5.10 12.79
N ASN A 59 -10.36 4.78 12.88
CA ASN A 59 -9.71 4.48 14.16
C ASN A 59 -9.54 5.77 14.98
N VAL A 60 -10.57 6.10 15.77
CA VAL A 60 -10.61 7.30 16.61
C VAL A 60 -10.60 6.91 18.09
N ALA A 61 -9.79 7.59 18.88
CA ALA A 61 -9.74 7.44 20.32
C ALA A 61 -10.23 8.72 21.03
N GLY A 62 -10.34 8.68 22.36
CA GLY A 62 -10.86 9.80 23.15
C GLY A 62 -10.03 11.09 23.08
N THR A 63 -8.74 11.02 22.67
CA THR A 63 -7.88 12.18 22.48
C THR A 63 -7.15 12.12 21.15
N PHE A 64 -6.76 13.28 20.62
CA PHE A 64 -5.98 13.39 19.38
C PHE A 64 -4.68 12.58 19.42
N TRP A 65 -3.89 12.73 20.49
CA TRP A 65 -2.62 12.02 20.62
C TRP A 65 -2.79 10.50 20.72
N GLN A 66 -3.83 10.05 21.40
CA GLN A 66 -4.15 8.63 21.46
C GLN A 66 -4.59 8.09 20.09
N THR A 67 -5.31 8.89 19.32
CA THR A 67 -5.68 8.55 17.93
C THR A 67 -4.45 8.37 17.07
N ILE A 68 -3.49 9.32 17.10
CA ILE A 68 -2.22 9.21 16.36
C ILE A 68 -1.45 7.96 16.76
N LYS A 69 -1.31 7.71 18.07
CA LYS A 69 -0.62 6.52 18.57
C LYS A 69 -1.27 5.21 18.11
N ASN A 70 -2.58 5.16 18.13
CA ASN A 70 -3.33 3.99 17.65
C ASN A 70 -3.17 3.81 16.13
N GLN A 71 -3.21 4.91 15.38
CA GLN A 71 -2.99 4.90 13.93
C GLN A 71 -1.59 4.40 13.58
N TYR A 72 -0.57 4.89 14.27
CA TYR A 72 0.81 4.43 14.09
C TYR A 72 0.94 2.92 14.35
N LYS A 73 0.38 2.43 15.46
CA LYS A 73 0.38 1.00 15.78
C LYS A 73 -0.38 0.16 14.73
N GLN A 74 -1.45 0.70 14.17
CA GLN A 74 -2.21 0.03 13.13
C GLN A 74 -1.39 -0.07 11.83
N ILE A 75 -0.74 1.01 11.41
CA ILE A 75 0.13 1.03 10.22
C ILE A 75 1.32 0.07 10.42
N GLN A 76 1.94 0.10 11.61
CA GLN A 76 3.01 -0.84 11.97
C GLN A 76 2.55 -2.30 11.86
N ARG A 77 1.35 -2.61 12.36
CA ARG A 77 0.77 -3.95 12.23
C ARG A 77 0.53 -4.33 10.76
N TRP A 78 0.05 -3.40 9.94
CA TRP A 78 -0.14 -3.66 8.51
C TRP A 78 1.17 -3.88 7.76
N ALA A 79 2.24 -3.21 8.18
CA ALA A 79 3.57 -3.42 7.59
C ALA A 79 4.07 -4.87 7.79
N TYR A 80 3.63 -5.58 8.82
CA TYR A 80 3.89 -7.01 8.97
C TYR A 80 3.30 -7.87 7.85
N GLY A 81 2.36 -7.35 7.07
CA GLY A 81 1.84 -8.03 5.88
C GLY A 81 2.91 -8.40 4.86
N VAL A 82 4.09 -7.77 4.92
CA VAL A 82 5.27 -8.14 4.11
C VAL A 82 5.74 -9.58 4.36
N GLU A 83 5.41 -10.20 5.50
CA GLU A 83 5.70 -11.61 5.78
C GLU A 83 5.08 -12.56 4.74
N ASN A 84 3.99 -12.14 4.10
CA ASN A 84 3.36 -12.90 3.02
C ASN A 84 4.31 -13.07 1.83
N ASN A 85 5.26 -12.14 1.61
CA ASN A 85 6.21 -12.23 0.51
C ASN A 85 7.08 -13.50 0.65
N ALA A 86 7.61 -13.76 1.83
CA ALA A 86 8.38 -14.98 2.09
C ALA A 86 7.52 -16.24 1.89
N TYR A 87 6.29 -16.22 2.39
CA TYR A 87 5.37 -17.34 2.30
C TYR A 87 5.03 -17.72 0.85
N PHE A 88 4.55 -16.78 0.05
CA PHE A 88 4.14 -17.12 -1.32
C PHE A 88 5.35 -17.37 -2.23
N LEU A 89 6.48 -16.68 -2.05
CA LEU A 89 7.70 -16.95 -2.81
C LEU A 89 8.19 -18.38 -2.57
N TYR A 90 8.24 -18.81 -1.32
CA TYR A 90 8.57 -20.19 -0.99
C TYR A 90 7.57 -21.20 -1.59
N GLY A 91 6.27 -20.88 -1.51
CA GLY A 91 5.23 -21.66 -2.16
C GLY A 91 5.40 -21.74 -3.68
N PHE A 92 5.76 -20.64 -4.34
CA PHE A 92 6.03 -20.60 -5.77
C PHE A 92 7.24 -21.44 -6.19
N LEU A 93 8.27 -21.51 -5.34
CA LEU A 93 9.41 -22.39 -5.60
C LEU A 93 9.02 -23.87 -5.54
N LYS A 94 8.18 -24.25 -4.60
CA LYS A 94 7.73 -25.63 -4.42
C LYS A 94 6.65 -26.06 -5.42
N ASN A 95 5.71 -25.20 -5.71
CA ASN A 95 4.59 -25.51 -6.61
C ASN A 95 5.03 -25.43 -8.07
N LYS A 96 5.12 -26.58 -8.77
CA LYS A 96 5.52 -26.66 -10.18
C LYS A 96 4.35 -26.47 -11.17
N LYS A 97 3.11 -26.49 -10.70
CA LYS A 97 1.92 -26.39 -11.55
C LYS A 97 1.54 -24.96 -11.89
N ILE A 98 1.84 -24.01 -10.99
CA ILE A 98 1.61 -22.59 -11.26
C ILE A 98 2.55 -22.11 -12.35
N SER A 99 2.01 -21.49 -13.41
CA SER A 99 2.77 -21.01 -14.55
C SER A 99 3.80 -19.96 -14.12
N TRP A 100 5.00 -19.96 -14.75
CA TRP A 100 6.07 -19.03 -14.47
C TRP A 100 5.65 -17.56 -14.64
N ASN A 101 4.87 -17.27 -15.68
CA ASN A 101 4.36 -15.92 -15.93
C ASN A 101 3.48 -15.41 -14.77
N LYS A 102 2.62 -16.29 -14.20
CA LYS A 102 1.79 -15.93 -13.05
C LYS A 102 2.63 -15.69 -11.79
N LYS A 103 3.60 -16.56 -11.53
CA LYS A 103 4.56 -16.40 -10.40
C LYS A 103 5.32 -15.09 -10.50
N TRP A 104 5.91 -14.81 -11.66
CA TRP A 104 6.68 -13.59 -11.90
C TRP A 104 5.81 -12.35 -11.73
N ARG A 105 4.65 -12.33 -12.38
CA ARG A 105 3.74 -11.18 -12.34
C ARG A 105 3.26 -10.84 -10.93
N LEU A 106 2.82 -11.87 -10.17
CA LEU A 106 2.33 -11.67 -8.81
C LEU A 106 3.48 -11.38 -7.84
N GLY A 107 4.57 -12.14 -7.93
CA GLY A 107 5.73 -11.96 -7.08
C GLY A 107 6.36 -10.58 -7.26
N PHE A 108 6.58 -10.15 -8.51
CA PHE A 108 7.10 -8.82 -8.79
C PHE A 108 6.20 -7.71 -8.25
N ALA A 109 4.89 -7.79 -8.51
CA ALA A 109 3.96 -6.76 -8.05
C ALA A 109 3.92 -6.61 -6.53
N MET A 110 4.04 -7.72 -5.79
CA MET A 110 4.03 -7.70 -4.32
C MET A 110 5.35 -7.20 -3.73
N ILE A 111 6.47 -7.65 -4.27
CA ILE A 111 7.79 -7.21 -3.82
C ILE A 111 7.98 -5.73 -4.16
N GLU A 112 7.65 -5.34 -5.38
CA GLU A 112 7.73 -3.95 -5.82
C GLU A 112 6.87 -3.05 -4.95
N GLY A 113 5.60 -3.42 -4.71
CA GLY A 113 4.70 -2.61 -3.88
C GLY A 113 5.20 -2.44 -2.44
N ALA A 114 5.68 -3.51 -1.81
CA ALA A 114 6.26 -3.45 -0.46
C ALA A 114 7.54 -2.63 -0.42
N HIS A 115 8.44 -2.82 -1.42
CA HIS A 115 9.68 -2.08 -1.52
C HIS A 115 9.44 -0.60 -1.78
N SER A 116 8.58 -0.26 -2.73
CA SER A 116 8.24 1.13 -3.06
C SER A 116 7.63 1.87 -1.87
N LEU A 117 6.70 1.23 -1.15
CA LEU A 117 6.11 1.83 0.04
C LEU A 117 7.15 2.16 1.11
N ALA A 118 8.11 1.25 1.34
CA ALA A 118 9.12 1.42 2.38
C ALA A 118 10.26 2.37 1.98
N THR A 119 10.59 2.48 0.70
CA THR A 119 11.85 3.10 0.27
C THR A 119 11.72 4.32 -0.62
N ASN A 120 10.57 4.59 -1.25
CA ASN A 120 10.44 5.69 -2.21
C ASN A 120 10.86 7.05 -1.64
N SER A 121 10.41 7.38 -0.42
CA SER A 121 10.77 8.64 0.22
C SER A 121 12.28 8.75 0.46
N LEU A 122 12.90 7.65 0.88
CA LEU A 122 14.35 7.59 1.09
C LEU A 122 15.12 7.68 -0.23
N ILE A 123 14.65 6.99 -1.27
CA ILE A 123 15.27 7.03 -2.62
C ILE A 123 15.21 8.45 -3.18
N ILE A 124 14.07 9.11 -3.09
CA ILE A 124 13.91 10.50 -3.58
C ILE A 124 14.84 11.43 -2.81
N PHE A 125 14.92 11.30 -1.48
CA PHE A 125 15.81 12.11 -0.66
C PHE A 125 17.29 11.83 -0.98
N LEU A 126 17.71 10.56 -0.96
CA LEU A 126 19.10 10.17 -1.14
C LEU A 126 19.60 10.40 -2.57
N LEU A 127 18.82 10.07 -3.58
CA LEU A 127 19.24 10.21 -4.97
C LEU A 127 18.87 11.56 -5.58
N GLY A 128 17.78 12.17 -5.12
CA GLY A 128 17.31 13.46 -5.65
C GLY A 128 18.02 14.67 -5.07
N TRP A 129 18.36 14.66 -3.79
CA TRP A 129 18.87 15.85 -3.08
C TRP A 129 20.26 15.67 -2.49
N LEU A 130 20.53 14.53 -1.87
CA LEU A 130 21.79 14.31 -1.15
C LEU A 130 23.04 14.46 -2.03
N PRO A 131 23.08 13.94 -3.27
CA PRO A 131 24.24 14.10 -4.14
C PRO A 131 24.55 15.58 -4.47
N THR A 132 23.53 16.42 -4.61
CA THR A 132 23.72 17.84 -4.88
C THR A 132 24.17 18.64 -3.64
N MET A 133 23.82 18.16 -2.44
CA MET A 133 24.22 18.79 -1.18
C MET A 133 25.65 18.43 -0.76
N ILE A 134 26.05 17.17 -0.98
CA ILE A 134 27.36 16.66 -0.53
C ILE A 134 28.38 16.66 -1.67
N GLY A 135 27.91 16.54 -2.91
CA GLY A 135 28.78 16.48 -4.09
C GLY A 135 29.60 17.73 -4.27
N ARG A 136 30.93 17.60 -4.13
CA ARG A 136 31.92 18.65 -4.39
C ARG A 136 32.85 18.21 -5.52
N GLY A 137 33.47 19.18 -6.19
CA GLY A 137 34.46 18.89 -7.23
C GLY A 137 33.84 18.27 -8.49
N ILE A 138 34.37 17.15 -8.96
CA ILE A 138 34.02 16.52 -10.24
C ILE A 138 32.54 16.21 -10.38
N PHE A 139 31.85 15.82 -9.30
CA PHE A 139 30.42 15.52 -9.38
C PHE A 139 29.58 16.75 -9.68
N SER A 140 29.89 17.91 -9.08
CA SER A 140 29.14 19.16 -9.31
C SER A 140 29.23 19.65 -10.75
N GLU A 141 30.24 19.24 -11.49
CA GLU A 141 30.46 19.63 -12.91
C GLU A 141 29.81 18.65 -13.89
N THR A 142 29.19 17.57 -13.40
CA THR A 142 28.54 16.59 -14.27
C THR A 142 27.18 17.07 -14.76
N LEU A 143 26.81 16.66 -15.99
CA LEU A 143 25.47 16.89 -16.55
C LEU A 143 24.37 16.29 -15.69
N LEU A 144 24.66 15.18 -15.01
CA LEU A 144 23.75 14.53 -14.06
C LEU A 144 23.45 15.44 -12.87
N SER A 145 24.50 15.99 -12.24
CA SER A 145 24.33 16.93 -11.11
C SER A 145 23.51 18.16 -11.50
N TYR A 146 23.73 18.69 -12.68
CA TYR A 146 22.98 19.84 -13.20
C TYR A 146 21.49 19.53 -13.41
N ASN A 147 21.16 18.36 -13.97
CA ASN A 147 19.77 18.00 -14.28
C ASN A 147 19.00 17.35 -13.10
N LEU A 148 19.69 16.82 -12.09
CA LEU A 148 19.07 16.07 -11.00
C LEU A 148 17.99 16.89 -10.24
N PRO A 149 18.21 18.16 -9.86
CA PRO A 149 17.18 18.97 -9.22
C PRO A 149 15.96 19.23 -10.11
N TYR A 150 16.17 19.38 -11.40
CA TYR A 150 15.08 19.58 -12.38
C TYR A 150 14.23 18.31 -12.51
N ILE A 151 14.85 17.16 -12.70
CA ILE A 151 14.16 15.87 -12.83
C ILE A 151 13.40 15.56 -11.53
N THR A 152 14.04 15.74 -10.37
CA THR A 152 13.40 15.52 -9.07
C THR A 152 12.18 16.42 -8.90
N ARG A 153 12.30 17.71 -9.25
CA ARG A 153 11.16 18.65 -9.20
C ARG A 153 10.03 18.22 -10.13
N LEU A 154 10.33 17.77 -11.34
CA LEU A 154 9.34 17.29 -12.30
C LEU A 154 8.58 16.09 -11.74
N ILE A 155 9.29 15.09 -11.22
CA ILE A 155 8.69 13.90 -10.60
C ILE A 155 7.79 14.31 -9.43
N MET A 156 8.28 15.17 -8.54
CA MET A 156 7.50 15.64 -7.38
C MET A 156 6.25 16.41 -7.82
N THR A 157 6.34 17.23 -8.85
CA THR A 157 5.19 17.98 -9.40
C THR A 157 4.13 17.02 -9.95
N LEU A 158 4.54 16.01 -10.73
CA LEU A 158 3.62 14.98 -11.24
C LEU A 158 2.99 14.17 -10.11
N ALA A 159 3.75 13.83 -9.08
CA ALA A 159 3.24 13.14 -7.90
C ALA A 159 2.19 14.00 -7.15
N MET A 160 2.41 15.31 -7.01
CA MET A 160 1.44 16.23 -6.40
C MET A 160 0.15 16.33 -7.20
N VAL A 161 0.23 16.38 -8.53
CA VAL A 161 -0.96 16.33 -9.41
C VAL A 161 -1.73 15.03 -9.19
N GLY A 162 -1.04 13.88 -9.17
CA GLY A 162 -1.63 12.57 -8.85
C GLY A 162 -2.30 12.54 -7.48
N LEU A 163 -1.68 13.14 -6.46
CA LEU A 163 -2.23 13.24 -5.11
C LEU A 163 -3.56 14.03 -5.10
N VAL A 164 -3.62 15.16 -5.81
CA VAL A 164 -4.86 15.97 -5.91
C VAL A 164 -5.98 15.16 -6.57
N PHE A 165 -5.70 14.48 -7.69
CA PHE A 165 -6.69 13.62 -8.34
C PHE A 165 -7.17 12.50 -7.41
N THR A 166 -6.25 11.85 -6.70
CA THR A 166 -6.60 10.79 -5.73
C THR A 166 -7.47 11.33 -4.60
N ALA A 167 -7.17 12.52 -4.08
CA ALA A 167 -7.98 13.17 -3.05
C ALA A 167 -9.40 13.47 -3.54
N ILE A 168 -9.55 13.97 -4.78
CA ILE A 168 -10.86 14.24 -5.38
C ILE A 168 -11.66 12.93 -5.54
N ILE A 169 -11.04 11.87 -6.06
CA ILE A 169 -11.70 10.57 -6.22
C ILE A 169 -12.10 10.02 -4.85
N ALA A 170 -11.22 10.07 -3.86
CA ALA A 170 -11.50 9.59 -2.51
C ALA A 170 -12.71 10.31 -1.89
N ILE A 171 -12.81 11.63 -2.06
CA ILE A 171 -13.97 12.40 -1.55
C ILE A 171 -15.28 12.00 -2.24
N ASN A 172 -15.24 11.76 -3.56
CA ASN A 172 -16.42 11.35 -4.32
C ASN A 172 -16.91 9.93 -3.97
N LEU A 173 -16.02 9.08 -3.45
CA LEU A 173 -16.36 7.74 -2.99
C LEU A 173 -16.93 7.71 -1.56
N LEU A 174 -16.84 8.81 -0.83
CA LEU A 174 -17.36 8.87 0.55
C LEU A 174 -18.89 8.90 0.59
N PRO A 175 -19.49 8.35 1.66
CA PRO A 175 -20.91 8.47 1.89
C PRO A 175 -21.32 9.94 2.07
N PRO A 176 -22.62 10.26 1.87
CA PRO A 176 -23.13 11.59 2.10
C PRO A 176 -22.74 12.10 3.49
N LYS A 177 -22.31 13.36 3.56
CA LYS A 177 -21.87 13.98 4.80
C LYS A 177 -23.01 14.00 5.82
N PRO A 178 -22.82 13.48 7.05
CA PRO A 178 -23.76 13.62 8.14
C PRO A 178 -24.09 15.09 8.45
N SER A 179 -25.32 15.38 8.85
CA SER A 179 -25.82 16.75 9.08
C SER A 179 -25.06 17.52 10.17
N TYR A 180 -24.48 16.80 11.14
CA TYR A 180 -23.73 17.41 12.25
C TYR A 180 -22.31 17.91 11.87
N TYR A 181 -21.83 17.62 10.65
CA TYR A 181 -20.56 18.15 10.19
C TYR A 181 -20.70 19.52 9.52
N GLY A 182 -19.82 20.46 9.86
CA GLY A 182 -19.78 21.81 9.30
C GLY A 182 -19.49 21.85 7.79
N ARG A 183 -19.73 23.02 7.17
CA ARG A 183 -19.53 23.23 5.72
C ARG A 183 -18.10 22.98 5.25
N PHE A 184 -17.11 23.25 6.10
CA PHE A 184 -15.69 23.13 5.76
C PHE A 184 -15.13 21.71 5.95
N LYS A 185 -15.95 20.70 6.27
CA LYS A 185 -15.46 19.34 6.48
C LYS A 185 -14.69 18.79 5.29
N TYR A 186 -15.18 18.98 4.07
CA TYR A 186 -14.51 18.54 2.86
C TYR A 186 -13.17 19.25 2.63
N VAL A 187 -13.08 20.55 2.94
CA VAL A 187 -11.81 21.30 2.87
C VAL A 187 -10.80 20.70 3.83
N TRP A 188 -11.19 20.43 5.08
CA TRP A 188 -10.34 19.78 6.06
C TRP A 188 -9.90 18.39 5.62
N MET A 189 -10.77 17.64 4.96
CA MET A 189 -10.42 16.32 4.42
C MET A 189 -9.39 16.41 3.29
N VAL A 190 -9.46 17.43 2.43
CA VAL A 190 -8.41 17.67 1.42
C VAL A 190 -7.10 18.07 2.09
N LEU A 191 -7.16 18.97 3.07
CA LEU A 191 -5.96 19.42 3.79
C LEU A 191 -5.24 18.29 4.54
N GLN A 192 -5.96 17.25 4.97
CA GLN A 192 -5.34 16.07 5.58
C GLN A 192 -4.36 15.35 4.63
N TRP A 193 -4.56 15.43 3.32
CA TRP A 193 -3.64 14.85 2.34
C TRP A 193 -2.27 15.53 2.33
N LEU A 194 -2.18 16.79 2.81
CA LEU A 194 -0.89 17.46 3.00
C LEU A 194 -0.03 16.80 4.09
N LEU A 195 -0.66 16.05 5.00
CA LEU A 195 0.04 15.27 6.02
C LEU A 195 0.54 13.91 5.50
N PHE A 196 0.12 13.51 4.30
CA PHE A 196 0.49 12.23 3.72
C PHE A 196 2.02 12.03 3.63
N PRO A 197 2.83 12.99 3.16
CA PRO A 197 4.29 12.84 3.16
C PRO A 197 4.87 12.62 4.55
N ILE A 198 4.31 13.27 5.57
CA ILE A 198 4.75 13.10 6.97
C ILE A 198 4.44 11.69 7.45
N ASN A 199 3.23 11.19 7.16
CA ASN A 199 2.81 9.84 7.54
C ASN A 199 3.62 8.74 6.82
N MET A 200 4.19 9.04 5.66
CA MET A 200 5.03 8.09 4.90
C MET A 200 6.47 8.03 5.41
N ILE A 201 6.93 9.05 6.13
CA ILE A 201 8.30 9.13 6.68
C ILE A 201 8.36 8.57 8.10
N LEU A 202 7.29 8.69 8.87
CA LEU A 202 7.18 8.22 10.27
C LEU A 202 6.70 6.78 10.36
#